data_e8abea45b3c90309c605d6b6aaac31c1
#
_entry.id   e8abea45b3c90309c605d6b6aaac31c1
#
_cell.length_a   1.000
_cell.length_b   1.000
_cell.length_c   1.000
_cell.angle_alpha   90.00
_cell.angle_beta   90.00
_cell.angle_gamma   90.00
#
_symmetry.space_group_name_H-M   'P 1'
#
loop_
_entity.id
_entity.type
_entity.pdbx_description
1 polymer ?
#
loop_
_entity_poly.entity_id
_entity_poly.type
_entity_poly.pdbx_seq_one_letter_code
_entity_poly.pdbx_strand_id
1 'polypeptide(L)'
;MLSELQALCRDYLFEDKYLVGPSFLAGYEVCQALARRAGSVINLRPTTVQGIAQGIAALEMARKQITFLNAYLAQQVVEGLVQELDAQGRLQYFRRRHLRPGLVNALSSAIFEVRNCGITAADLTRDMFAAADKGDEFIALLKAYEDYLAAHSCIDGPGLVKLAVNIMKRGSSPGIYIIPGFLELSLLEKQLFHELGKGRGRVVYLDPLPARLSTQPSCDCELLARINRDTYPPPFNDGTVEMFHAYGLTNEVREVLRRIHRDEIPLDQVTVAVSSDEYRGAFLNLSRELGFGITIMEGIPASFTRPGRALQGLVKWVREEFSAASLLSWLKDSRLLLKGAAGESLTPSEVEEILLRARVGWGRSRYRRLEVLARGAA
;
A
#
# COMPACT_ATOMS: atom_id res chain seq x y z
N MET A 1 24.58 8.15 2.68
CA MET A 1 23.46 8.50 1.78
C MET A 1 23.30 10.01 1.56
N LEU A 2 22.87 10.86 2.55
CA LEU A 2 22.62 12.31 2.29
C LEU A 2 23.87 13.07 1.81
N SER A 3 25.05 12.77 2.34
CA SER A 3 26.33 13.41 1.93
C SER A 3 26.70 13.04 0.50
N GLU A 4 26.51 11.79 0.10
CA GLU A 4 26.75 11.31 -1.28
C GLU A 4 25.72 11.90 -2.24
N LEU A 5 24.45 11.96 -1.83
CA LEU A 5 23.40 12.59 -2.61
C LEU A 5 23.69 14.08 -2.82
N GLN A 6 24.21 14.76 -1.79
CA GLN A 6 24.63 16.16 -1.88
C GLN A 6 25.79 16.34 -2.87
N ALA A 7 26.79 15.44 -2.84
CA ALA A 7 27.90 15.46 -3.78
C ALA A 7 27.41 15.27 -5.23
N LEU A 8 26.56 14.25 -5.47
CA LEU A 8 25.94 14.03 -6.78
C LEU A 8 25.15 15.24 -7.28
N CYS A 9 24.41 15.93 -6.40
CA CYS A 9 23.67 17.11 -6.78
C CYS A 9 24.56 18.30 -7.15
N ARG A 10 25.76 18.39 -6.59
CA ARG A 10 26.76 19.40 -6.93
C ARG A 10 27.49 19.07 -8.23
N ASP A 11 27.90 17.81 -8.39
CA ASP A 11 28.66 17.34 -9.56
C ASP A 11 27.81 17.41 -10.84
N TYR A 12 26.50 17.21 -10.72
CA TYR A 12 25.54 17.15 -11.83
C TYR A 12 24.43 18.21 -11.67
N LEU A 13 24.82 19.47 -11.57
CA LEU A 13 23.91 20.56 -11.20
C LEU A 13 22.72 20.71 -12.17
N PHE A 14 22.98 20.62 -13.47
CA PHE A 14 21.98 20.92 -14.52
C PHE A 14 21.27 19.67 -15.06
N GLU A 15 21.78 18.47 -14.77
CA GLU A 15 21.15 17.23 -15.24
C GLU A 15 19.91 16.90 -14.38
N ASP A 16 18.92 16.29 -15.04
CA ASP A 16 17.76 15.73 -14.35
C ASP A 16 18.18 14.54 -13.50
N LYS A 17 17.91 14.60 -12.22
CA LYS A 17 18.19 13.55 -11.23
C LYS A 17 16.90 12.99 -10.68
N TYR A 18 16.76 11.68 -10.72
CA TYR A 18 15.59 10.95 -10.25
C TYR A 18 15.94 10.14 -9.01
N LEU A 19 15.49 10.58 -7.83
CA LEU A 19 15.66 9.83 -6.59
C LEU A 19 14.55 8.79 -6.50
N VAL A 20 14.92 7.53 -6.62
CA VAL A 20 13.98 6.40 -6.60
C VAL A 20 13.69 6.00 -5.16
N GLY A 21 12.44 6.12 -4.74
CA GLY A 21 11.98 5.72 -3.41
C GLY A 21 10.94 4.61 -3.46
N PRO A 22 10.64 3.98 -2.33
CA PRO A 22 9.54 3.01 -2.21
C PRO A 22 8.18 3.69 -2.42
N SER A 23 8.09 4.98 -2.14
CA SER A 23 6.96 5.85 -2.45
C SER A 23 7.46 7.24 -2.85
N PHE A 24 6.61 8.01 -3.54
CA PHE A 24 6.91 9.41 -3.86
C PHE A 24 7.20 10.23 -2.60
N LEU A 25 6.41 10.00 -1.56
CA LEU A 25 6.52 10.76 -0.30
C LEU A 25 7.84 10.47 0.42
N ALA A 26 8.26 9.20 0.47
CA ALA A 26 9.55 8.83 1.05
C ALA A 26 10.72 9.50 0.32
N GLY A 27 10.68 9.55 -1.02
CA GLY A 27 11.66 10.27 -1.81
C GLY A 27 11.61 11.78 -1.57
N TYR A 28 10.41 12.35 -1.43
CA TYR A 28 10.21 13.75 -1.13
C TYR A 28 10.79 14.18 0.21
N GLU A 29 10.61 13.37 1.26
CA GLU A 29 11.22 13.61 2.58
C GLU A 29 12.76 13.63 2.53
N VAL A 30 13.36 12.73 1.76
CA VAL A 30 14.81 12.75 1.54
C VAL A 30 15.25 14.04 0.81
N CYS A 31 14.48 14.47 -0.19
CA CYS A 31 14.74 15.75 -0.88
C CYS A 31 14.61 16.93 0.07
N GLN A 32 13.62 16.96 0.94
CA GLN A 32 13.48 18.02 1.95
C GLN A 32 14.62 18.00 2.96
N ALA A 33 14.99 16.83 3.49
CA ALA A 33 16.11 16.69 4.41
C ALA A 33 17.43 17.18 3.78
N LEU A 34 17.63 16.88 2.51
CA LEU A 34 18.77 17.39 1.74
C LEU A 34 18.73 18.89 1.58
N ALA A 35 17.59 19.47 1.22
CA ALA A 35 17.42 20.90 1.03
C ALA A 35 17.66 21.68 2.34
N ARG A 36 17.17 21.20 3.47
CA ARG A 36 17.44 21.79 4.79
C ARG A 36 18.94 21.79 5.12
N ARG A 37 19.67 20.75 4.71
CA ARG A 37 21.11 20.62 4.95
C ARG A 37 21.99 21.39 3.97
N ALA A 38 21.59 21.42 2.69
CA ALA A 38 22.38 21.94 1.58
C ALA A 38 21.98 23.35 1.14
N GLY A 39 20.87 23.88 1.66
CA GLY A 39 20.27 25.16 1.28
C GLY A 39 19.35 25.06 0.07
N SER A 40 19.87 24.67 -1.08
CA SER A 40 19.05 24.48 -2.29
C SER A 40 19.52 23.28 -3.11
N VAL A 41 18.58 22.61 -3.74
CA VAL A 41 18.83 21.49 -4.64
C VAL A 41 18.06 21.71 -5.93
N ILE A 42 18.74 21.59 -7.06
CA ILE A 42 18.17 21.81 -8.39
C ILE A 42 18.05 20.49 -9.13
N ASN A 43 16.96 20.31 -9.86
CA ASN A 43 16.71 19.17 -10.74
C ASN A 43 16.79 17.78 -10.05
N LEU A 44 16.49 17.71 -8.74
CA LEU A 44 16.31 16.46 -8.03
C LEU A 44 14.81 16.18 -7.89
N ARG A 45 14.34 15.11 -8.52
CA ARG A 45 12.93 14.73 -8.56
C ARG A 45 12.71 13.40 -7.83
N PRO A 46 11.95 13.39 -6.73
CA PRO A 46 11.54 12.13 -6.12
C PRO A 46 10.61 11.37 -7.05
N THR A 47 10.77 10.06 -7.14
CA THR A 47 9.97 9.19 -7.99
C THR A 47 9.96 7.76 -7.46
N THR A 48 9.19 6.88 -8.10
CA THR A 48 9.19 5.43 -7.87
C THR A 48 9.59 4.71 -9.15
N VAL A 49 9.95 3.43 -9.06
CA VAL A 49 10.21 2.62 -10.26
C VAL A 49 9.02 2.64 -11.22
N GLN A 50 7.81 2.51 -10.67
CA GLN A 50 6.58 2.58 -11.45
C GLN A 50 6.40 3.96 -12.12
N GLY A 51 6.74 5.06 -11.44
CA GLY A 51 6.69 6.41 -12.00
C GLY A 51 7.65 6.59 -13.19
N ILE A 52 8.86 6.05 -13.09
CA ILE A 52 9.83 6.03 -14.20
C ILE A 52 9.28 5.19 -15.36
N ALA A 53 8.82 3.98 -15.09
CA ALA A 53 8.27 3.09 -16.11
C ALA A 53 7.07 3.73 -16.82
N GLN A 54 6.17 4.41 -16.09
CA GLN A 54 5.03 5.12 -16.64
C GLN A 54 5.45 6.29 -17.53
N GLY A 55 6.45 7.07 -17.13
CA GLY A 55 7.01 8.14 -17.95
C GLY A 55 7.58 7.62 -19.27
N ILE A 56 8.34 6.52 -19.23
CA ILE A 56 8.92 5.88 -20.42
C ILE A 56 7.83 5.30 -21.33
N ALA A 57 6.82 4.64 -20.75
CA ALA A 57 5.77 3.94 -21.50
C ALA A 57 4.63 4.86 -21.98
N ALA A 58 4.53 6.09 -21.48
CA ALA A 58 3.37 6.97 -21.67
C ALA A 58 2.95 7.12 -23.14
N LEU A 59 3.90 7.38 -24.04
CA LEU A 59 3.61 7.56 -25.45
C LEU A 59 3.11 6.28 -26.13
N GLU A 60 3.72 5.14 -25.79
CA GLU A 60 3.33 3.85 -26.35
C GLU A 60 1.96 3.39 -25.83
N MET A 61 1.70 3.63 -24.53
CA MET A 61 0.39 3.38 -23.93
C MET A 61 -0.70 4.23 -24.60
N ALA A 62 -0.43 5.52 -24.82
CA ALA A 62 -1.38 6.40 -25.48
C ALA A 62 -1.66 5.96 -26.93
N ARG A 63 -0.62 5.58 -27.69
CA ARG A 63 -0.76 5.10 -29.07
C ARG A 63 -1.59 3.82 -29.18
N LYS A 64 -1.40 2.91 -28.22
CA LYS A 64 -2.10 1.61 -28.19
C LYS A 64 -3.38 1.63 -27.35
N GLN A 65 -3.75 2.77 -26.80
CA GLN A 65 -4.90 2.92 -25.91
C GLN A 65 -4.88 1.94 -24.73
N ILE A 66 -3.68 1.70 -24.16
CA ILE A 66 -3.50 0.80 -23.03
C ILE A 66 -3.87 1.53 -21.73
N THR A 67 -4.74 0.91 -20.93
CA THR A 67 -5.15 1.42 -19.62
C THR A 67 -4.32 0.78 -18.51
N PHE A 68 -3.78 1.60 -17.60
CA PHE A 68 -3.06 1.09 -16.44
C PHE A 68 -4.04 0.63 -15.36
N LEU A 69 -3.86 -0.62 -14.89
CA LEU A 69 -4.54 -1.16 -13.72
C LEU A 69 -3.65 -0.99 -12.50
N ASN A 70 -4.09 -0.22 -11.53
CA ASN A 70 -3.42 -0.17 -10.24
C ASN A 70 -3.57 -1.51 -9.50
N ALA A 71 -2.77 -1.72 -8.44
CA ALA A 71 -2.73 -2.98 -7.71
C ALA A 71 -4.11 -3.42 -7.20
N TYR A 72 -4.96 -2.47 -6.76
CA TYR A 72 -6.30 -2.78 -6.27
C TYR A 72 -7.21 -3.31 -7.40
N LEU A 73 -7.25 -2.64 -8.54
CA LEU A 73 -8.04 -3.10 -9.69
C LEU A 73 -7.53 -4.42 -10.24
N ALA A 74 -6.21 -4.59 -10.31
CA ALA A 74 -5.61 -5.84 -10.74
C ALA A 74 -5.99 -7.01 -9.81
N GLN A 75 -6.03 -6.78 -8.49
CA GLN A 75 -6.51 -7.76 -7.51
C GLN A 75 -7.99 -8.10 -7.72
N GLN A 76 -8.84 -7.12 -8.01
CA GLN A 76 -10.27 -7.35 -8.31
C GLN A 76 -10.46 -8.22 -9.57
N VAL A 77 -9.62 -8.01 -10.59
CA VAL A 77 -9.62 -8.87 -11.79
C VAL A 77 -9.26 -10.32 -11.40
N VAL A 78 -8.22 -10.52 -10.60
CA VAL A 78 -7.84 -11.86 -10.14
C VAL A 78 -8.97 -12.50 -9.33
N GLU A 79 -9.63 -11.76 -8.44
CA GLU A 79 -10.78 -12.25 -7.66
C GLU A 79 -11.92 -12.70 -8.58
N GLY A 80 -12.27 -11.92 -9.59
CA GLY A 80 -13.29 -12.29 -10.58
C GLY A 80 -12.93 -13.56 -11.36
N LEU A 81 -11.67 -13.69 -11.79
CA LEU A 81 -11.18 -14.87 -12.51
C LEU A 81 -11.16 -16.12 -11.63
N VAL A 82 -10.82 -15.98 -10.35
CA VAL A 82 -10.90 -17.10 -9.39
C VAL A 82 -12.34 -17.59 -9.25
N GLN A 83 -13.32 -16.67 -9.14
CA GLN A 83 -14.73 -17.03 -9.06
C GLN A 83 -15.23 -17.71 -10.34
N GLU A 84 -14.82 -17.21 -11.49
CA GLU A 84 -15.18 -17.78 -12.79
C GLU A 84 -14.60 -19.20 -12.97
N LEU A 85 -13.31 -19.38 -12.72
CA LEU A 85 -12.65 -20.69 -12.83
C LEU A 85 -13.19 -21.71 -11.80
N ASP A 86 -13.55 -21.26 -10.59
CA ASP A 86 -14.21 -22.11 -9.61
C ASP A 86 -15.61 -22.55 -10.06
N ALA A 87 -16.41 -21.63 -10.62
CA ALA A 87 -17.72 -21.95 -11.18
C ALA A 87 -17.63 -22.96 -12.34
N GLN A 88 -16.55 -22.90 -13.13
CA GLN A 88 -16.24 -23.86 -14.20
C GLN A 88 -15.68 -25.19 -13.67
N GLY A 89 -15.47 -25.34 -12.35
CA GLY A 89 -14.91 -26.54 -11.75
C GLY A 89 -13.40 -26.74 -12.00
N ARG A 90 -12.68 -25.70 -12.40
CA ARG A 90 -11.26 -25.74 -12.76
C ARG A 90 -10.30 -25.45 -11.61
N LEU A 91 -10.81 -25.14 -10.42
CA LEU A 91 -10.02 -24.86 -9.20
C LEU A 91 -10.30 -25.87 -8.08
N GLN A 92 -10.21 -27.16 -8.39
CA GLN A 92 -10.54 -28.23 -7.42
C GLN A 92 -9.55 -28.31 -6.26
N TYR A 93 -8.25 -28.11 -6.50
CA TYR A 93 -7.23 -28.10 -5.47
C TYR A 93 -7.43 -26.96 -4.48
N PHE A 94 -7.65 -25.73 -5.01
CA PHE A 94 -7.89 -24.54 -4.19
C PHE A 94 -9.26 -24.58 -3.53
N ARG A 95 -10.29 -25.11 -4.17
CA ARG A 95 -11.65 -25.28 -3.62
C ARG A 95 -11.68 -26.17 -2.40
N ARG A 96 -10.90 -27.26 -2.37
CA ARG A 96 -10.76 -28.15 -1.19
C ARG A 96 -10.25 -27.39 0.05
N ARG A 97 -9.61 -26.26 -0.12
CA ARG A 97 -9.06 -25.40 0.94
C ARG A 97 -9.95 -24.22 1.28
N HIS A 98 -11.19 -24.23 0.81
CA HIS A 98 -12.16 -23.12 0.90
C HIS A 98 -11.62 -21.81 0.32
N LEU A 99 -12.21 -21.32 -0.76
CA LEU A 99 -11.90 -20.02 -1.41
C LEU A 99 -12.27 -18.87 -0.46
N ARG A 100 -11.45 -18.67 0.56
CA ARG A 100 -11.58 -17.55 1.50
C ARG A 100 -10.87 -16.32 0.93
N PRO A 101 -11.25 -15.11 1.34
CA PRO A 101 -10.57 -13.88 0.90
C PRO A 101 -9.05 -13.92 1.06
N GLY A 102 -8.53 -14.55 2.12
CA GLY A 102 -7.09 -14.73 2.34
C GLY A 102 -6.40 -15.58 1.27
N LEU A 103 -7.07 -16.63 0.75
CA LEU A 103 -6.51 -17.43 -0.34
C LEU A 103 -6.48 -16.63 -1.66
N VAL A 104 -7.52 -15.89 -1.96
CA VAL A 104 -7.56 -15.02 -3.16
C VAL A 104 -6.45 -13.98 -3.10
N ASN A 105 -6.24 -13.36 -1.95
CA ASN A 105 -5.13 -12.42 -1.74
C ASN A 105 -3.77 -13.10 -1.96
N ALA A 106 -3.58 -14.31 -1.42
CA ALA A 106 -2.34 -15.07 -1.60
C ALA A 106 -2.09 -15.44 -3.08
N LEU A 107 -3.14 -15.83 -3.81
CA LEU A 107 -3.05 -16.10 -5.25
C LEU A 107 -2.71 -14.83 -6.04
N SER A 108 -3.34 -13.70 -5.72
CA SER A 108 -3.01 -12.40 -6.33
C SER A 108 -1.55 -12.03 -6.07
N SER A 109 -1.08 -12.12 -4.83
CA SER A 109 0.32 -11.83 -4.48
C SER A 109 1.29 -12.73 -5.25
N ALA A 110 1.01 -14.04 -5.32
CA ALA A 110 1.84 -14.98 -6.06
C ALA A 110 1.89 -14.67 -7.57
N ILE A 111 0.77 -14.27 -8.18
CA ILE A 111 0.73 -13.81 -9.57
C ILE A 111 1.64 -12.59 -9.76
N PHE A 112 1.55 -11.60 -8.88
CA PHE A 112 2.36 -10.39 -8.98
C PHE A 112 3.85 -10.68 -8.77
N GLU A 113 4.21 -11.54 -7.82
CA GLU A 113 5.60 -11.96 -7.60
C GLU A 113 6.20 -12.63 -8.84
N VAL A 114 5.49 -13.60 -9.40
CA VAL A 114 5.92 -14.30 -10.62
C VAL A 114 6.08 -13.31 -11.77
N ARG A 115 5.11 -12.41 -11.97
CA ARG A 115 5.16 -11.39 -13.02
C ARG A 115 6.25 -10.33 -12.79
N ASN A 116 6.56 -9.99 -11.56
CA ASN A 116 7.69 -9.11 -11.19
C ASN A 116 9.05 -9.73 -11.49
N CYS A 117 9.10 -11.06 -11.59
CA CYS A 117 10.28 -11.77 -12.13
C CYS A 117 10.32 -11.81 -13.66
N GLY A 118 9.31 -11.27 -14.35
CA GLY A 118 9.19 -11.30 -15.81
C GLY A 118 8.64 -12.62 -16.37
N ILE A 119 8.27 -13.55 -15.50
CA ILE A 119 7.77 -14.89 -15.82
C ILE A 119 6.30 -14.79 -16.26
N THR A 120 5.94 -15.55 -17.29
CA THR A 120 4.59 -15.70 -17.83
C THR A 120 4.04 -17.10 -17.60
N ALA A 121 2.76 -17.32 -17.86
CA ALA A 121 2.17 -18.65 -17.76
C ALA A 121 2.85 -19.67 -18.69
N ALA A 122 3.39 -19.22 -19.83
CA ALA A 122 4.11 -20.09 -20.78
C ALA A 122 5.49 -20.56 -20.26
N ASP A 123 6.06 -19.85 -19.32
CA ASP A 123 7.38 -20.18 -18.74
C ASP A 123 7.26 -21.18 -17.59
N LEU A 124 6.05 -21.46 -17.09
CA LEU A 124 5.80 -22.34 -15.95
C LEU A 124 5.37 -23.74 -16.40
N THR A 125 5.87 -24.74 -15.70
CA THR A 125 5.46 -26.13 -15.85
C THR A 125 4.99 -26.70 -14.51
N ARG A 126 4.10 -27.69 -14.55
CA ARG A 126 3.53 -28.33 -13.34
C ARG A 126 4.59 -28.91 -12.40
N ASP A 127 5.74 -29.31 -12.94
CA ASP A 127 6.82 -29.96 -12.19
C ASP A 127 7.62 -28.95 -11.34
N MET A 128 7.42 -27.66 -11.55
CA MET A 128 7.98 -26.58 -10.71
C MET A 128 7.25 -26.42 -9.38
N PHE A 129 6.12 -27.11 -9.19
CA PHE A 129 5.28 -27.00 -8.01
C PHE A 129 5.35 -28.27 -7.15
N ALA A 130 5.33 -28.09 -5.82
CA ALA A 130 5.34 -29.20 -4.88
C ALA A 130 4.11 -30.16 -5.02
N ALA A 131 3.00 -29.66 -5.59
CA ALA A 131 1.83 -30.43 -5.95
C ALA A 131 1.43 -30.08 -7.40
N ALA A 132 1.40 -31.09 -8.27
CA ALA A 132 1.11 -30.93 -9.68
C ALA A 132 -0.25 -30.26 -9.94
N ASP A 133 -1.30 -30.70 -9.22
CA ASP A 133 -2.65 -30.12 -9.33
C ASP A 133 -2.66 -28.61 -8.96
N LYS A 134 -1.88 -28.22 -7.94
CA LYS A 134 -1.69 -26.80 -7.58
C LYS A 134 -1.04 -26.02 -8.71
N GLY A 135 -0.04 -26.63 -9.35
CA GLY A 135 0.67 -26.02 -10.47
C GLY A 135 -0.26 -25.80 -11.66
N ASP A 136 -1.01 -26.83 -12.06
CA ASP A 136 -1.93 -26.75 -13.19
C ASP A 136 -2.98 -25.64 -12.97
N GLU A 137 -3.58 -25.56 -11.78
CA GLU A 137 -4.58 -24.54 -11.45
C GLU A 137 -3.99 -23.13 -11.35
N PHE A 138 -2.79 -22.99 -10.79
CA PHE A 138 -2.11 -21.68 -10.74
C PHE A 138 -1.72 -21.18 -12.13
N ILE A 139 -1.16 -22.05 -12.98
CA ILE A 139 -0.82 -21.73 -14.36
C ILE A 139 -2.06 -21.32 -15.15
N ALA A 140 -3.17 -22.06 -14.97
CA ALA A 140 -4.44 -21.72 -15.60
C ALA A 140 -4.97 -20.35 -15.17
N LEU A 141 -4.85 -20.01 -13.88
CA LEU A 141 -5.26 -18.71 -13.36
C LEU A 141 -4.35 -17.58 -13.88
N LEU A 142 -3.03 -17.78 -13.86
CA LEU A 142 -2.07 -16.81 -14.39
C LEU A 142 -2.32 -16.56 -15.89
N LYS A 143 -2.56 -17.62 -16.66
CA LYS A 143 -2.90 -17.51 -18.08
C LYS A 143 -4.20 -16.73 -18.28
N ALA A 144 -5.24 -17.04 -17.53
CA ALA A 144 -6.52 -16.32 -17.62
C ALA A 144 -6.34 -14.83 -17.30
N TYR A 145 -5.48 -14.49 -16.33
CA TYR A 145 -5.16 -13.12 -15.99
C TYR A 145 -4.40 -12.41 -17.13
N GLU A 146 -3.43 -13.06 -17.75
CA GLU A 146 -2.69 -12.51 -18.91
C GLU A 146 -3.61 -12.30 -20.12
N ASP A 147 -4.49 -13.28 -20.39
CA ASP A 147 -5.49 -13.21 -21.46
C ASP A 147 -6.49 -12.06 -21.21
N TYR A 148 -6.91 -11.86 -19.96
CA TYR A 148 -7.77 -10.74 -19.56
C TYR A 148 -7.09 -9.39 -19.83
N LEU A 149 -5.84 -9.22 -19.42
CA LEU A 149 -5.09 -7.98 -19.66
C LEU A 149 -4.98 -7.67 -21.17
N ALA A 150 -4.69 -8.69 -21.96
CA ALA A 150 -4.58 -8.56 -23.42
C ALA A 150 -5.93 -8.21 -24.07
N ALA A 151 -7.00 -8.92 -23.70
CA ALA A 151 -8.34 -8.72 -24.27
C ALA A 151 -8.92 -7.32 -23.98
N HIS A 152 -8.57 -6.75 -22.80
CA HIS A 152 -9.10 -5.44 -22.39
C HIS A 152 -8.12 -4.29 -22.63
N SER A 153 -7.01 -4.51 -23.33
CA SER A 153 -5.97 -3.51 -23.54
C SER A 153 -5.51 -2.88 -22.21
N CYS A 154 -5.32 -3.72 -21.19
CA CYS A 154 -4.90 -3.29 -19.86
C CYS A 154 -3.46 -3.72 -19.57
N ILE A 155 -2.80 -2.97 -18.69
CA ILE A 155 -1.46 -3.28 -18.21
C ILE A 155 -1.40 -3.10 -16.69
N ASP A 156 -0.82 -4.05 -15.98
CA ASP A 156 -0.54 -3.98 -14.54
C ASP A 156 0.87 -3.42 -14.26
N GLY A 157 1.25 -3.30 -12.98
CA GLY A 157 2.57 -2.80 -12.60
C GLY A 157 3.73 -3.56 -13.23
N PRO A 158 3.83 -4.90 -13.07
CA PRO A 158 4.87 -5.69 -13.73
C PRO A 158 4.89 -5.55 -15.25
N GLY A 159 3.71 -5.58 -15.87
CA GLY A 159 3.56 -5.38 -17.31
C GLY A 159 4.07 -4.01 -17.77
N LEU A 160 3.79 -2.97 -17.00
CA LEU A 160 4.28 -1.62 -17.25
C LEU A 160 5.81 -1.54 -17.22
N VAL A 161 6.44 -2.15 -16.21
CA VAL A 161 7.90 -2.23 -16.12
C VAL A 161 8.47 -3.01 -17.30
N LYS A 162 7.86 -4.16 -17.67
CA LYS A 162 8.27 -4.96 -18.84
C LYS A 162 8.15 -4.15 -20.15
N LEU A 163 7.10 -3.36 -20.31
CA LEU A 163 6.93 -2.47 -21.46
C LEU A 163 8.04 -1.41 -21.50
N ALA A 164 8.35 -0.77 -20.36
CA ALA A 164 9.41 0.21 -20.26
C ALA A 164 10.79 -0.41 -20.59
N VAL A 165 11.09 -1.62 -20.10
CA VAL A 165 12.31 -2.37 -20.48
C VAL A 165 12.39 -2.56 -21.98
N ASN A 166 11.30 -2.98 -22.64
CA ASN A 166 11.29 -3.21 -24.08
C ASN A 166 11.48 -1.92 -24.89
N ILE A 167 10.98 -0.79 -24.40
CA ILE A 167 11.21 0.52 -24.99
C ILE A 167 12.68 0.92 -24.83
N MET A 168 13.26 0.72 -23.65
CA MET A 168 14.65 1.10 -23.37
C MET A 168 15.68 0.24 -24.14
N LYS A 169 15.38 -1.00 -24.46
CA LYS A 169 16.22 -1.82 -25.36
C LYS A 169 16.41 -1.21 -26.75
N ARG A 170 15.49 -0.35 -27.20
CA ARG A 170 15.49 0.28 -28.53
C ARG A 170 15.73 1.79 -28.49
N GLY A 171 15.72 2.37 -27.31
CA GLY A 171 15.82 3.80 -27.08
C GLY A 171 16.79 4.14 -25.98
N SER A 172 16.79 5.41 -25.61
CA SER A 172 17.57 5.89 -24.45
C SER A 172 16.80 6.98 -23.70
N SER A 173 16.94 7.02 -22.40
CA SER A 173 16.39 8.07 -21.55
C SER A 173 17.55 8.76 -20.83
N PRO A 174 17.76 10.05 -21.06
CA PRO A 174 18.79 10.80 -20.33
C PRO A 174 18.37 10.99 -18.88
N GLY A 175 19.33 11.21 -17.99
CA GLY A 175 19.10 11.50 -16.58
C GLY A 175 19.92 10.62 -15.67
N ILE A 176 19.95 10.99 -14.40
CA ILE A 176 20.68 10.27 -13.36
C ILE A 176 19.65 9.61 -12.45
N TYR A 177 19.63 8.29 -12.44
CA TYR A 177 18.73 7.48 -11.63
C TYR A 177 19.44 7.06 -10.36
N ILE A 178 19.01 7.59 -9.24
CA ILE A 178 19.66 7.43 -7.93
C ILE A 178 18.83 6.45 -7.12
N ILE A 179 19.42 5.31 -6.81
CA ILE A 179 18.76 4.20 -6.11
C ILE A 179 19.38 4.07 -4.73
N PRO A 180 18.62 4.32 -3.63
CA PRO A 180 19.10 4.00 -2.29
C PRO A 180 19.35 2.51 -2.13
N GLY A 181 20.48 2.13 -1.53
CA GLY A 181 20.87 0.74 -1.39
C GLY A 181 19.99 -0.13 -0.49
N PHE A 182 19.08 0.48 0.28
CA PHE A 182 18.04 -0.25 1.02
C PHE A 182 16.80 -0.60 0.19
N LEU A 183 16.70 -0.07 -1.04
CA LEU A 183 15.55 -0.34 -1.90
C LEU A 183 15.71 -1.70 -2.59
N GLU A 184 14.86 -2.64 -2.22
CA GLU A 184 14.80 -3.95 -2.85
C GLU A 184 14.09 -3.85 -4.19
N LEU A 185 14.79 -4.19 -5.26
CA LEU A 185 14.27 -4.18 -6.62
C LEU A 185 13.96 -5.62 -7.09
N SER A 186 12.81 -5.80 -7.71
CA SER A 186 12.47 -7.02 -8.42
C SER A 186 13.39 -7.28 -9.63
N LEU A 187 13.33 -8.47 -10.21
CA LEU A 187 14.15 -8.79 -11.38
C LEU A 187 13.85 -7.89 -12.58
N LEU A 188 12.59 -7.60 -12.85
CA LEU A 188 12.19 -6.68 -13.92
C LEU A 188 12.67 -5.25 -13.66
N GLU A 189 12.62 -4.78 -12.43
CA GLU A 189 13.07 -3.45 -12.05
C GLU A 189 14.59 -3.32 -12.18
N LYS A 190 15.33 -4.35 -11.75
CA LYS A 190 16.77 -4.42 -11.99
C LYS A 190 17.10 -4.39 -13.48
N GLN A 191 16.32 -5.10 -14.29
CA GLN A 191 16.48 -5.11 -15.74
C GLN A 191 16.20 -3.73 -16.34
N LEU A 192 15.18 -3.01 -15.84
CA LEU A 192 14.88 -1.64 -16.28
C LEU A 192 16.08 -0.72 -16.04
N PHE A 193 16.63 -0.71 -14.82
CA PHE A 193 17.78 0.14 -14.50
C PHE A 193 19.05 -0.28 -15.26
N HIS A 194 19.23 -1.56 -15.53
CA HIS A 194 20.30 -2.02 -16.38
C HIS A 194 20.18 -1.45 -17.81
N GLU A 195 19.00 -1.48 -18.42
CA GLU A 195 18.80 -0.91 -19.76
C GLU A 195 18.92 0.62 -19.75
N LEU A 196 18.44 1.31 -18.72
CA LEU A 196 18.63 2.75 -18.54
C LEU A 196 20.12 3.14 -18.46
N GLY A 197 20.94 2.32 -17.78
CA GLY A 197 22.38 2.55 -17.64
C GLY A 197 23.19 2.26 -18.90
N LYS A 198 22.68 1.44 -19.83
CA LYS A 198 23.35 1.18 -21.12
C LYS A 198 23.25 2.35 -22.11
N GLY A 199 22.21 3.19 -21.95
CA GLY A 199 21.91 4.29 -22.86
C GLY A 199 22.61 5.59 -22.48
N ARG A 200 21.85 6.69 -22.56
CA ARG A 200 22.31 8.03 -22.13
C ARG A 200 22.05 8.31 -20.64
N GLY A 201 21.35 7.40 -19.95
CA GLY A 201 21.12 7.50 -18.52
C GLY A 201 22.29 6.99 -17.71
N ARG A 202 22.39 7.46 -16.49
CA ARG A 202 23.35 6.97 -15.49
C ARG A 202 22.61 6.43 -14.29
N VAL A 203 22.95 5.23 -13.85
CA VAL A 203 22.39 4.62 -12.65
C VAL A 203 23.43 4.65 -11.55
N VAL A 204 23.06 5.20 -10.40
CA VAL A 204 23.92 5.34 -9.23
C VAL A 204 23.23 4.70 -8.03
N TYR A 205 23.88 3.74 -7.42
CA TYR A 205 23.45 3.15 -6.15
C TYR A 205 24.10 3.90 -5.00
N LEU A 206 23.30 4.43 -4.09
CA LEU A 206 23.79 5.06 -2.88
C LEU A 206 24.00 4.01 -1.79
N ASP A 207 25.11 4.09 -1.08
CA ASP A 207 25.31 3.23 0.09
C ASP A 207 24.21 3.53 1.15
N PRO A 208 23.46 2.52 1.61
CA PRO A 208 22.46 2.68 2.65
C PRO A 208 23.07 3.17 3.97
N LEU A 209 24.33 2.85 4.19
CA LEU A 209 25.04 3.16 5.42
C LEU A 209 25.89 4.44 5.24
N PRO A 210 25.82 5.39 6.19
CA PRO A 210 26.77 6.49 6.20
C PRO A 210 28.20 5.95 6.24
N ALA A 211 29.16 6.61 5.58
CA ALA A 211 30.57 6.22 5.59
C ALA A 211 31.14 6.05 7.03
N ARG A 212 30.56 6.71 8.03
CA ARG A 212 30.87 6.54 9.43
C ARG A 212 30.56 5.14 9.98
N LEU A 213 29.64 4.40 9.36
CA LEU A 213 29.31 3.03 9.78
C LEU A 213 30.24 1.97 9.18
N SER A 214 31.26 2.36 8.39
CA SER A 214 32.37 1.49 8.00
C SER A 214 33.37 1.27 9.15
N THR A 215 33.41 2.16 10.14
CA THR A 215 34.18 2.04 11.39
C THR A 215 33.40 1.20 12.42
N GLN A 216 34.07 0.77 13.48
CA GLN A 216 33.39 0.08 14.59
C GLN A 216 32.27 0.97 15.17
N PRO A 217 31.11 0.39 15.54
CA PRO A 217 30.03 1.16 16.16
C PRO A 217 30.51 1.80 17.48
N SER A 218 30.06 3.00 17.77
CA SER A 218 30.43 3.76 18.96
C SER A 218 29.30 3.84 19.99
N CYS A 219 28.09 3.38 19.62
CA CYS A 219 26.90 3.39 20.47
C CYS A 219 25.92 2.30 20.05
N ASP A 220 24.93 2.00 20.91
CA ASP A 220 23.92 0.98 20.66
C ASP A 220 23.03 1.33 19.48
N CYS A 221 22.75 2.61 19.21
CA CYS A 221 21.99 3.04 18.05
C CYS A 221 22.71 2.71 16.71
N GLU A 222 24.04 2.90 16.66
CA GLU A 222 24.84 2.49 15.50
C GLU A 222 24.95 0.95 15.39
N LEU A 223 24.98 0.25 16.51
CA LEU A 223 24.95 -1.21 16.57
C LEU A 223 23.63 -1.74 16.01
N LEU A 224 22.48 -1.16 16.40
CA LEU A 224 21.16 -1.55 15.93
C LEU A 224 21.02 -1.40 14.39
N ALA A 225 21.62 -0.35 13.82
CA ALA A 225 21.66 -0.15 12.38
C ALA A 225 22.41 -1.25 11.59
N ARG A 226 23.13 -2.12 12.28
CA ARG A 226 23.92 -3.22 11.69
C ARG A 226 23.38 -4.62 12.01
N ILE A 227 22.20 -4.71 12.59
CA ILE A 227 21.64 -5.95 13.15
C ILE A 227 21.53 -7.12 12.17
N ASN A 228 21.61 -6.88 10.87
CA ASN A 228 21.56 -7.90 9.82
C ASN A 228 22.93 -8.43 9.37
N ARG A 229 24.00 -8.17 10.12
CA ARG A 229 25.35 -8.66 9.83
C ARG A 229 25.73 -9.82 10.74
N ASP A 230 26.50 -10.78 10.23
CA ASP A 230 26.80 -12.07 10.86
C ASP A 230 27.62 -12.00 12.18
N THR A 231 28.14 -10.86 12.55
CA THR A 231 28.94 -10.66 13.77
C THR A 231 28.51 -9.39 14.51
N TYR A 232 28.06 -9.55 15.75
CA TYR A 232 27.63 -8.46 16.60
C TYR A 232 28.67 -8.26 17.75
N PRO A 233 29.23 -7.05 17.91
CA PRO A 233 29.92 -6.70 19.13
C PRO A 233 28.90 -6.66 20.30
N PRO A 234 29.34 -6.82 21.53
CA PRO A 234 28.46 -6.70 22.68
C PRO A 234 27.84 -5.29 22.77
N PRO A 235 26.63 -5.14 23.33
CA PRO A 235 25.98 -3.84 23.47
C PRO A 235 26.76 -2.92 24.41
N PHE A 236 26.73 -1.63 24.11
CA PHE A 236 27.41 -0.60 24.93
C PHE A 236 26.64 -0.24 26.19
N ASN A 237 25.31 -0.46 26.21
CA ASN A 237 24.39 -0.05 27.26
C ASN A 237 24.49 1.45 27.59
N ASP A 238 24.62 2.26 26.56
CA ASP A 238 24.83 3.70 26.64
C ASP A 238 23.53 4.52 26.68
N GLY A 239 22.38 3.85 26.71
CA GLY A 239 21.07 4.49 26.78
C GLY A 239 20.57 5.08 25.42
N THR A 240 21.32 4.92 24.34
CA THR A 240 20.87 5.37 23.00
C THR A 240 19.78 4.48 22.42
N VAL A 241 19.59 3.28 22.97
CA VAL A 241 18.52 2.35 22.64
C VAL A 241 17.81 1.91 23.92
N GLU A 242 16.51 2.05 23.96
CA GLU A 242 15.67 1.57 25.07
C GLU A 242 14.61 0.61 24.52
N MET A 243 14.52 -0.57 25.12
CA MET A 243 13.47 -1.55 24.84
C MET A 243 12.44 -1.53 25.95
N PHE A 244 11.17 -1.53 25.59
CA PHE A 244 10.09 -1.60 26.57
C PHE A 244 8.98 -2.53 26.07
N HIS A 245 8.12 -2.91 26.99
CA HIS A 245 6.97 -3.77 26.75
C HIS A 245 5.72 -3.16 27.38
N ALA A 246 4.60 -3.27 26.69
CA ALA A 246 3.28 -2.90 27.20
C ALA A 246 2.23 -3.95 26.82
N TYR A 247 1.16 -4.07 27.62
CA TYR A 247 0.08 -5.01 27.32
C TYR A 247 -0.90 -4.45 26.30
N GLY A 248 -0.84 -4.98 25.11
CA GLY A 248 -1.73 -4.65 24.02
C GLY A 248 -1.37 -3.35 23.29
N LEU A 249 -1.72 -3.32 22.02
CA LEU A 249 -1.36 -2.29 21.04
C LEU A 249 -1.66 -0.86 21.51
N THR A 250 -2.85 -0.64 22.08
CA THR A 250 -3.25 0.71 22.54
C THR A 250 -2.37 1.22 23.69
N ASN A 251 -1.97 0.34 24.60
CA ASN A 251 -1.11 0.72 25.72
C ASN A 251 0.34 0.92 25.28
N GLU A 252 0.79 0.17 24.28
CA GLU A 252 2.11 0.36 23.66
C GLU A 252 2.20 1.74 23.02
N VAL A 253 1.21 2.12 22.21
CA VAL A 253 1.14 3.45 21.58
C VAL A 253 1.05 4.56 22.64
N ARG A 254 0.23 4.35 23.70
CA ARG A 254 0.10 5.32 24.79
C ARG A 254 1.45 5.51 25.53
N GLU A 255 2.18 4.43 25.74
CA GLU A 255 3.49 4.50 26.38
C GLU A 255 4.52 5.25 25.51
N VAL A 256 4.51 5.04 24.20
CA VAL A 256 5.35 5.85 23.28
C VAL A 256 5.05 7.34 23.43
N LEU A 257 3.77 7.72 23.34
CA LEU A 257 3.36 9.13 23.46
C LEU A 257 3.70 9.71 24.84
N ARG A 258 3.54 8.90 25.91
CA ARG A 258 3.89 9.29 27.26
C ARG A 258 5.39 9.54 27.44
N ARG A 259 6.25 8.71 26.84
CA ARG A 259 7.71 8.89 26.86
C ARG A 259 8.13 10.14 26.10
N ILE A 260 7.60 10.37 24.90
CA ILE A 260 7.87 11.58 24.13
C ILE A 260 7.54 12.83 24.96
N HIS A 261 6.39 12.82 25.64
CA HIS A 261 6.00 13.94 26.49
C HIS A 261 6.85 14.08 27.76
N ARG A 262 7.13 12.96 28.45
CA ARG A 262 7.96 12.93 29.65
C ARG A 262 9.38 13.47 29.41
N ASP A 263 9.95 13.08 28.28
CA ASP A 263 11.34 13.40 27.93
C ASP A 263 11.42 14.73 27.14
N GLU A 264 10.30 15.45 27.04
CA GLU A 264 10.17 16.76 26.36
C GLU A 264 10.75 16.78 24.94
N ILE A 265 10.64 15.65 24.21
CA ILE A 265 11.19 15.51 22.87
C ILE A 265 10.33 16.35 21.90
N PRO A 266 10.92 17.28 21.14
CA PRO A 266 10.19 18.05 20.15
C PRO A 266 9.53 17.10 19.11
N LEU A 267 8.23 17.29 18.83
CA LEU A 267 7.47 16.36 17.97
C LEU A 267 8.01 16.28 16.54
N ASP A 268 8.63 17.33 16.03
CA ASP A 268 9.28 17.38 14.72
C ASP A 268 10.59 16.58 14.63
N GLN A 269 11.11 16.12 15.78
CA GLN A 269 12.28 15.26 15.88
C GLN A 269 11.91 13.78 16.12
N VAL A 270 10.61 13.47 16.22
CA VAL A 270 10.13 12.11 16.48
C VAL A 270 9.70 11.44 15.17
N THR A 271 10.24 10.25 14.91
CA THR A 271 9.79 9.36 13.85
C THR A 271 9.40 8.03 14.44
N VAL A 272 8.20 7.55 14.17
CA VAL A 272 7.69 6.26 14.62
C VAL A 272 7.49 5.35 13.41
N ALA A 273 8.24 4.25 13.36
CA ALA A 273 8.03 3.19 12.39
C ALA A 273 7.00 2.19 12.93
N VAL A 274 5.98 1.87 12.13
CA VAL A 274 4.91 0.94 12.52
C VAL A 274 4.79 -0.18 11.50
N SER A 275 4.47 -1.38 11.97
CA SER A 275 4.42 -2.60 11.14
C SER A 275 3.03 -2.89 10.56
N SER A 276 1.96 -2.23 11.04
CA SER A 276 0.60 -2.53 10.59
C SER A 276 -0.34 -1.32 10.62
N ASP A 277 -1.45 -1.43 9.87
CA ASP A 277 -2.53 -0.43 9.85
C ASP A 277 -3.20 -0.23 11.20
N GLU A 278 -3.22 -1.27 12.04
CA GLU A 278 -3.80 -1.21 13.37
C GLU A 278 -3.03 -0.24 14.27
N TYR A 279 -1.69 -0.25 14.21
CA TYR A 279 -0.86 0.74 14.89
C TYR A 279 -1.10 2.15 14.35
N ARG A 280 -1.20 2.31 13.03
CA ARG A 280 -1.54 3.61 12.42
C ARG A 280 -2.87 4.15 12.93
N GLY A 281 -3.87 3.28 13.02
CA GLY A 281 -5.19 3.61 13.59
C GLY A 281 -5.12 4.00 15.06
N ALA A 282 -4.36 3.28 15.86
CA ALA A 282 -4.19 3.58 17.28
C ALA A 282 -3.46 4.90 17.50
N PHE A 283 -2.37 5.17 16.78
CA PHE A 283 -1.69 6.47 16.81
C PHE A 283 -2.61 7.61 16.41
N LEU A 284 -3.39 7.47 15.33
CA LEU A 284 -4.33 8.48 14.88
C LEU A 284 -5.41 8.79 15.93
N ASN A 285 -5.94 7.76 16.58
CA ASN A 285 -6.98 7.94 17.59
C ASN A 285 -6.43 8.57 18.87
N LEU A 286 -5.32 8.03 19.39
CA LEU A 286 -4.70 8.53 20.63
C LEU A 286 -4.10 9.93 20.45
N SER A 287 -3.51 10.23 19.28
CA SER A 287 -3.01 11.57 19.02
C SER A 287 -4.12 12.62 19.05
N ARG A 288 -5.30 12.31 18.51
CA ARG A 288 -6.48 13.18 18.56
C ARG A 288 -7.04 13.32 19.97
N GLU A 289 -7.06 12.22 20.74
CA GLU A 289 -7.53 12.20 22.13
C GLU A 289 -6.62 13.04 23.03
N LEU A 290 -5.32 12.94 22.84
CA LEU A 290 -4.30 13.58 23.68
C LEU A 290 -3.82 14.95 23.11
N GLY A 291 -4.31 15.37 21.96
CA GLY A 291 -3.94 16.65 21.33
C GLY A 291 -2.57 16.69 20.67
N PHE A 292 -1.96 15.52 20.36
CA PHE A 292 -0.70 15.45 19.64
C PHE A 292 -0.91 15.63 18.12
N GLY A 293 -0.14 16.53 17.50
CA GLY A 293 -0.06 16.62 16.05
C GLY A 293 0.82 15.52 15.47
N ILE A 294 0.26 14.65 14.62
CA ILE A 294 1.02 13.62 13.91
C ILE A 294 0.82 13.71 12.40
N THR A 295 1.86 13.36 11.65
CA THR A 295 1.79 13.17 10.19
C THR A 295 1.98 11.69 9.88
N ILE A 296 1.03 11.08 9.19
CA ILE A 296 1.14 9.69 8.72
C ILE A 296 1.56 9.74 7.26
N MET A 297 2.81 9.35 6.97
CA MET A 297 3.45 9.53 5.68
C MET A 297 2.74 8.79 4.54
N GLU A 298 2.27 7.58 4.77
CA GLU A 298 1.54 6.78 3.77
C GLU A 298 0.05 7.14 3.69
N GLY A 299 -0.39 8.14 4.46
CA GLY A 299 -1.79 8.47 4.64
C GLY A 299 -2.52 7.47 5.55
N ILE A 300 -3.81 7.66 5.69
CA ILE A 300 -4.67 6.78 6.50
C ILE A 300 -5.62 5.99 5.60
N PRO A 301 -5.83 4.70 5.84
CA PRO A 301 -6.85 3.94 5.15
C PRO A 301 -8.20 4.64 5.22
N ALA A 302 -8.95 4.64 4.11
CA ALA A 302 -10.28 5.28 4.07
C ALA A 302 -11.22 4.78 5.18
N SER A 303 -11.06 3.52 5.61
CA SER A 303 -11.79 2.91 6.72
C SER A 303 -11.65 3.64 8.06
N PHE A 304 -10.58 4.39 8.28
CA PHE A 304 -10.40 5.21 9.48
C PHE A 304 -11.05 6.60 9.37
N THR A 305 -11.54 6.96 8.19
CA THR A 305 -12.26 8.22 7.96
C THR A 305 -13.76 8.04 8.12
N ARG A 306 -14.48 9.12 8.44
CA ARG A 306 -15.97 9.06 8.50
C ARG A 306 -16.59 8.66 7.16
N PRO A 307 -16.22 9.26 6.02
CA PRO A 307 -16.75 8.85 4.71
C PRO A 307 -16.46 7.38 4.38
N GLY A 308 -15.26 6.91 4.68
CA GLY A 308 -14.88 5.51 4.42
C GLY A 308 -15.68 4.53 5.28
N ARG A 309 -15.88 4.81 6.57
CA ARG A 309 -16.74 4.01 7.43
C ARG A 309 -18.21 4.03 6.97
N ALA A 310 -18.67 5.19 6.49
CA ALA A 310 -20.01 5.30 5.93
C ALA A 310 -20.20 4.38 4.72
N LEU A 311 -19.23 4.37 3.80
CA LEU A 311 -19.25 3.49 2.64
C LEU A 311 -19.16 2.00 3.04
N GLN A 312 -18.24 1.65 3.94
CA GLN A 312 -18.13 0.28 4.45
C GLN A 312 -19.41 -0.21 5.12
N GLY A 313 -20.06 0.65 5.94
CA GLY A 313 -21.32 0.34 6.59
C GLY A 313 -22.44 0.11 5.57
N LEU A 314 -22.50 0.90 4.49
CA LEU A 314 -23.43 0.70 3.40
C LEU A 314 -23.23 -0.67 2.73
N VAL A 315 -21.98 -0.99 2.37
CA VAL A 315 -21.65 -2.29 1.74
C VAL A 315 -22.00 -3.44 2.67
N LYS A 316 -21.67 -3.34 3.97
CA LYS A 316 -22.02 -4.33 4.98
C LYS A 316 -23.53 -4.52 5.07
N TRP A 317 -24.31 -3.44 5.14
CA TRP A 317 -25.75 -3.48 5.19
C TRP A 317 -26.37 -4.19 4.00
N VAL A 318 -25.87 -3.92 2.79
CA VAL A 318 -26.30 -4.63 1.56
C VAL A 318 -25.95 -6.12 1.62
N ARG A 319 -24.72 -6.47 2.02
CA ARG A 319 -24.25 -7.87 2.14
C ARG A 319 -25.02 -8.66 3.19
N GLU A 320 -25.47 -8.02 4.25
CA GLU A 320 -26.28 -8.63 5.33
C GLU A 320 -27.80 -8.53 5.03
N GLU A 321 -28.16 -8.55 3.75
CA GLU A 321 -29.54 -8.55 3.27
C GLU A 321 -30.41 -7.43 3.86
N PHE A 322 -29.83 -6.23 4.00
CA PHE A 322 -30.51 -5.08 4.55
C PHE A 322 -31.01 -5.28 5.99
N SER A 323 -30.20 -5.93 6.83
CA SER A 323 -30.51 -6.12 8.26
C SER A 323 -30.68 -4.79 8.99
N ALA A 324 -31.74 -4.67 9.82
CA ALA A 324 -31.97 -3.49 10.66
C ALA A 324 -30.84 -3.29 11.68
N ALA A 325 -30.27 -4.37 12.21
CA ALA A 325 -29.17 -4.31 13.16
C ALA A 325 -27.91 -3.74 12.53
N SER A 326 -27.56 -4.15 11.30
CA SER A 326 -26.41 -3.59 10.59
C SER A 326 -26.64 -2.14 10.17
N LEU A 327 -27.87 -1.73 9.83
CA LEU A 327 -28.21 -0.34 9.58
C LEU A 327 -27.99 0.53 10.83
N LEU A 328 -28.45 0.09 11.98
CA LEU A 328 -28.31 0.83 13.24
C LEU A 328 -26.84 0.93 13.67
N SER A 329 -26.06 -0.16 13.54
CA SER A 329 -24.61 -0.14 13.77
C SER A 329 -23.95 0.87 12.83
N TRP A 330 -24.27 0.83 11.55
CA TRP A 330 -23.74 1.77 10.55
C TRP A 330 -24.02 3.24 10.90
N LEU A 331 -25.24 3.57 11.29
CA LEU A 331 -25.62 4.94 11.69
C LEU A 331 -24.83 5.40 12.91
N LYS A 332 -24.67 4.53 13.92
CA LYS A 332 -23.91 4.82 15.15
C LYS A 332 -22.42 5.02 14.86
N ASP A 333 -21.81 4.09 14.12
CA ASP A 333 -20.37 4.06 13.85
C ASP A 333 -19.90 5.19 12.93
N SER A 334 -20.73 5.55 11.94
CA SER A 334 -20.41 6.58 10.93
C SER A 334 -20.87 7.98 11.33
N ARG A 335 -21.67 8.11 12.41
CA ARG A 335 -22.35 9.34 12.79
C ARG A 335 -23.13 9.95 11.62
N LEU A 336 -23.75 9.09 10.82
CA LEU A 336 -24.63 9.51 9.74
C LEU A 336 -25.93 10.00 10.34
N LEU A 337 -26.42 11.13 9.83
CA LEU A 337 -27.72 11.67 10.18
C LEU A 337 -28.68 11.38 9.03
N LEU A 338 -29.70 10.59 9.32
CA LEU A 338 -30.85 10.48 8.43
C LEU A 338 -31.76 11.69 8.64
N LYS A 339 -32.33 12.19 7.57
CA LYS A 339 -33.33 13.27 7.67
C LYS A 339 -34.72 12.68 7.60
N GLY A 340 -35.58 13.10 8.51
CA GLY A 340 -37.01 12.83 8.46
C GLY A 340 -37.71 13.64 7.38
N ALA A 341 -39.00 13.42 7.22
CA ALA A 341 -39.81 14.06 6.16
C ALA A 341 -39.88 15.60 6.28
N ALA A 342 -39.80 16.13 7.50
CA ALA A 342 -39.80 17.57 7.79
C ALA A 342 -38.37 18.18 7.78
N GLY A 343 -37.34 17.39 7.41
CA GLY A 343 -35.94 17.84 7.35
C GLY A 343 -35.20 17.77 8.69
N GLU A 344 -35.82 17.31 9.75
CA GLU A 344 -35.21 17.05 11.06
C GLU A 344 -34.20 15.92 10.97
N SER A 345 -33.14 15.99 11.80
CA SER A 345 -32.14 14.93 11.90
C SER A 345 -32.63 13.85 12.85
N LEU A 346 -32.74 12.61 12.34
CA LEU A 346 -33.14 11.46 13.15
C LEU A 346 -31.91 10.86 13.86
N THR A 347 -32.07 10.64 15.17
CA THR A 347 -31.08 9.89 15.97
C THR A 347 -31.14 8.39 15.67
N PRO A 348 -30.10 7.61 15.90
CA PRO A 348 -30.16 6.16 15.76
C PRO A 348 -31.24 5.49 16.59
N SER A 349 -31.57 6.03 17.76
CA SER A 349 -32.65 5.51 18.62
C SER A 349 -34.03 5.75 18.04
N GLU A 350 -34.28 6.92 17.45
CA GLU A 350 -35.52 7.21 16.73
C GLU A 350 -35.68 6.32 15.49
N VAL A 351 -34.59 6.10 14.75
CA VAL A 351 -34.60 5.16 13.62
C VAL A 351 -34.91 3.74 14.09
N GLU A 352 -34.36 3.30 15.22
CA GLU A 352 -34.62 1.99 15.81
C GLU A 352 -36.12 1.85 16.17
N GLU A 353 -36.69 2.85 16.79
CA GLU A 353 -38.13 2.86 17.12
C GLU A 353 -39.02 2.79 15.87
N ILE A 354 -38.69 3.56 14.83
CA ILE A 354 -39.40 3.53 13.54
C ILE A 354 -39.30 2.14 12.88
N LEU A 355 -38.14 1.52 12.88
CA LEU A 355 -37.92 0.17 12.31
C LEU A 355 -38.72 -0.89 13.10
N LEU A 356 -38.75 -0.80 14.42
CA LEU A 356 -39.52 -1.71 15.28
C LEU A 356 -41.04 -1.56 15.03
N ARG A 357 -41.56 -0.34 14.97
CA ARG A 357 -42.97 -0.09 14.63
C ARG A 357 -43.34 -0.62 13.25
N ALA A 358 -42.45 -0.47 12.26
CA ALA A 358 -42.62 -1.00 10.91
C ALA A 358 -42.40 -2.52 10.80
N ARG A 359 -41.95 -3.18 11.87
CA ARG A 359 -41.57 -4.61 11.89
C ARG A 359 -40.56 -4.95 10.79
N VAL A 360 -39.54 -4.09 10.63
CA VAL A 360 -38.42 -4.29 9.68
C VAL A 360 -37.27 -4.95 10.42
N GLY A 361 -36.98 -6.21 10.12
CA GLY A 361 -35.82 -6.94 10.67
C GLY A 361 -34.70 -7.11 9.62
N TRP A 362 -35.07 -7.57 8.44
CA TRP A 362 -34.14 -7.77 7.31
C TRP A 362 -34.90 -7.80 5.99
N GLY A 363 -34.19 -7.72 4.86
CA GLY A 363 -34.73 -7.82 3.51
C GLY A 363 -35.23 -6.47 2.97
N ARG A 364 -34.70 -6.08 1.81
CA ARG A 364 -34.98 -4.78 1.16
C ARG A 364 -36.48 -4.48 1.00
N SER A 365 -37.27 -5.49 0.65
CA SER A 365 -38.70 -5.32 0.41
C SER A 365 -39.49 -4.92 1.66
N ARG A 366 -39.00 -5.28 2.86
CA ARG A 366 -39.69 -4.94 4.13
C ARG A 366 -39.58 -3.48 4.47
N TYR A 367 -38.61 -2.76 3.98
CA TYR A 367 -38.48 -1.31 4.16
C TYR A 367 -39.60 -0.52 3.48
N ARG A 368 -40.32 -1.10 2.52
CA ARG A 368 -41.58 -0.47 1.99
C ARG A 368 -42.68 -0.26 3.04
N ARG A 369 -42.62 -1.00 4.15
CA ARG A 369 -43.55 -0.79 5.26
C ARG A 369 -43.40 0.58 5.92
N LEU A 370 -42.22 1.21 5.80
CA LEU A 370 -41.99 2.57 6.27
C LEU A 370 -42.88 3.58 5.52
N GLU A 371 -43.11 3.37 4.21
CA GLU A 371 -43.99 4.23 3.42
C GLU A 371 -45.44 4.13 3.88
N VAL A 372 -45.88 2.94 4.29
CA VAL A 372 -47.24 2.69 4.81
C VAL A 372 -47.40 3.38 6.15
N LEU A 373 -46.41 3.29 7.03
CA LEU A 373 -46.40 3.97 8.33
C LEU A 373 -46.45 5.51 8.17
N ALA A 374 -45.69 6.06 7.23
CA ALA A 374 -45.66 7.48 6.95
C ALA A 374 -47.01 8.00 6.42
N ARG A 375 -47.73 7.21 5.61
CA ARG A 375 -49.08 7.58 5.08
C ARG A 375 -50.19 7.40 6.11
N GLY A 376 -50.03 6.54 7.11
CA GLY A 376 -51.01 6.32 8.17
C GLY A 376 -50.86 7.26 9.38
N ALA A 377 -49.78 8.03 9.43
CA ALA A 377 -49.53 9.05 10.45
C ALA A 377 -49.86 10.49 9.98
N ALA A 378 -50.26 10.66 8.70
CA ALA A 378 -50.78 11.88 8.10
C ALA A 378 -52.32 11.82 8.07
#